data_5c53ac6acc25b562c47cc351f96ce96e
#
_entry.id   5c53ac6acc25b562c47cc351f96ce96e
#
_cell.length_a   1.000
_cell.length_b   1.000
_cell.length_c   1.000
_cell.angle_alpha   90.00
_cell.angle_beta   90.00
_cell.angle_gamma   90.00
#
_symmetry.space_group_name_H-M   'P 1'
#
loop_
_entity.id
_entity.type
_entity.pdbx_description
1 polymer ?
#
loop_
_entity_poly.entity_id
_entity_poly.type
_entity_poly.pdbx_seq_one_letter_code
_entity_poly.pdbx_strand_id
1 'polypeptide(L)'
;MNRILLAFRCFFNILFQGALSAEVLGDLKLAHREQAAPAKPAAPSRTPADGALQILTILQRDSRLVDFLMEDIASYSDDQVGAAVRELHDQCRDSIARHVTLQPVIDGVEGTPAKAPSGDPHAVRFIGNVPATPPSGGTLRHKGWRAAKVDLPALAAKDDATIVAPAEIEIE
;
A
#
# COMPACT_ATOMS: atom_id res chain seq x y z
N MET A 1 4.05 53.19 -23.79
CA MET A 1 2.63 53.38 -23.46
C MET A 1 2.50 54.41 -22.35
N ASN A 2 1.54 55.35 -22.45
CA ASN A 2 1.47 56.45 -21.50
C ASN A 2 0.88 55.97 -20.17
N ARG A 3 1.66 56.10 -19.09
CA ARG A 3 1.29 55.57 -17.73
C ARG A 3 -0.06 56.11 -17.25
N ILE A 4 -0.41 57.32 -17.64
CA ILE A 4 -1.66 57.98 -17.31
C ILE A 4 -2.86 57.29 -17.98
N LEU A 5 -2.73 56.95 -19.26
CA LEU A 5 -3.76 56.21 -19.98
C LEU A 5 -4.02 54.81 -19.39
N LEU A 6 -2.94 54.12 -19.00
CA LEU A 6 -3.02 52.81 -18.34
C LEU A 6 -3.75 52.92 -16.98
N ALA A 7 -3.46 53.96 -16.20
CA ALA A 7 -4.12 54.17 -14.90
C ALA A 7 -5.65 54.40 -15.05
N PHE A 8 -6.06 55.17 -16.04
CA PHE A 8 -7.49 55.38 -16.37
C PHE A 8 -8.16 54.07 -16.80
N ARG A 9 -7.48 53.26 -17.66
CA ARG A 9 -8.01 51.94 -18.04
C ARG A 9 -8.16 51.01 -16.88
N CYS A 10 -7.22 50.95 -15.95
CA CYS A 10 -7.32 50.18 -14.72
C CYS A 10 -8.49 50.64 -13.84
N PHE A 11 -8.63 51.96 -13.63
CA PHE A 11 -9.69 52.53 -12.83
C PHE A 11 -11.06 52.16 -13.36
N PHE A 12 -11.33 52.36 -14.66
CA PHE A 12 -12.64 52.07 -15.25
C PHE A 12 -12.91 50.56 -15.34
N ASN A 13 -11.90 49.73 -15.58
CA ASN A 13 -12.06 48.27 -15.54
C ASN A 13 -12.49 47.80 -14.14
N ILE A 14 -11.87 48.31 -13.08
CA ILE A 14 -12.21 47.94 -11.71
C ILE A 14 -13.61 48.49 -11.35
N LEU A 15 -13.89 49.72 -11.74
CA LEU A 15 -15.17 50.41 -11.38
C LEU A 15 -16.39 49.73 -12.05
N PHE A 16 -16.29 49.32 -13.31
CA PHE A 16 -17.43 48.79 -14.08
C PHE A 16 -17.45 47.25 -14.19
N GLN A 17 -16.29 46.57 -14.10
CA GLN A 17 -16.17 45.12 -14.30
C GLN A 17 -15.73 44.38 -13.04
N GLY A 18 -15.33 45.11 -11.98
CA GLY A 18 -14.84 44.51 -10.75
C GLY A 18 -13.50 43.75 -10.87
N ALA A 19 -12.89 43.75 -12.05
CA ALA A 19 -11.65 43.02 -12.36
C ALA A 19 -10.84 43.76 -13.44
N LEU A 20 -9.52 43.48 -13.49
CA LEU A 20 -8.66 43.98 -14.58
C LEU A 20 -8.78 43.05 -15.79
N SER A 21 -8.91 43.64 -16.98
CA SER A 21 -8.94 42.85 -18.23
C SER A 21 -7.59 42.21 -18.51
N ALA A 22 -7.57 41.10 -19.27
CA ALA A 22 -6.36 40.37 -19.64
C ALA A 22 -5.30 41.25 -20.36
N GLU A 23 -5.75 42.23 -21.14
CA GLU A 23 -4.89 43.19 -21.79
C GLU A 23 -4.17 44.11 -20.80
N VAL A 24 -4.89 44.61 -19.79
CA VAL A 24 -4.33 45.48 -18.76
C VAL A 24 -3.38 44.70 -17.85
N LEU A 25 -3.68 43.44 -17.57
CA LEU A 25 -2.79 42.54 -16.81
C LEU A 25 -1.48 42.27 -17.59
N GLY A 26 -1.55 42.07 -18.91
CA GLY A 26 -0.38 41.91 -19.78
C GLY A 26 0.48 43.15 -19.79
N ASP A 27 -0.10 44.34 -19.92
CA ASP A 27 0.59 45.62 -19.91
C ASP A 27 1.28 45.92 -18.56
N LEU A 28 0.71 45.44 -17.46
CA LEU A 28 1.26 45.55 -16.10
C LEU A 28 2.26 44.43 -15.80
N LYS A 29 2.42 43.43 -16.67
CA LYS A 29 3.18 42.19 -16.42
C LYS A 29 2.72 41.44 -15.18
N LEU A 30 1.44 41.51 -14.88
CA LEU A 30 0.80 40.79 -13.79
C LEU A 30 0.16 39.51 -14.35
N ALA A 31 0.39 38.37 -13.74
CA ALA A 31 -0.35 37.16 -14.04
C ALA A 31 -1.62 37.11 -13.19
N HIS A 32 -2.74 36.66 -13.79
CA HIS A 32 -3.90 36.27 -13.01
C HIS A 32 -3.46 35.19 -12.02
N ARG A 33 -3.52 35.47 -10.75
CA ARG A 33 -3.42 34.41 -9.74
C ARG A 33 -4.73 33.64 -9.86
N GLU A 34 -4.71 32.54 -10.62
CA GLU A 34 -5.78 31.56 -10.56
C GLU A 34 -5.97 31.24 -9.08
N GLN A 35 -7.16 31.55 -8.57
CA GLN A 35 -7.53 31.21 -7.21
C GLN A 35 -7.53 29.67 -7.20
N ALA A 36 -6.41 29.10 -6.80
CA ALA A 36 -6.30 27.66 -6.64
C ALA A 36 -7.50 27.25 -5.79
N ALA A 37 -8.41 26.46 -6.36
CA ALA A 37 -9.47 25.84 -5.61
C ALA A 37 -8.85 25.28 -4.33
N PRO A 38 -9.48 25.42 -3.14
CA PRO A 38 -8.90 24.95 -1.91
C PRO A 38 -8.45 23.52 -2.14
N ALA A 39 -7.13 23.28 -2.06
CA ALA A 39 -6.55 21.97 -2.27
C ALA A 39 -7.29 21.03 -1.32
N LYS A 40 -8.04 20.07 -1.91
CA LYS A 40 -8.63 18.98 -1.14
C LYS A 40 -7.50 18.46 -0.23
N PRO A 41 -7.73 18.38 1.10
CA PRO A 41 -6.68 17.90 2.01
C PRO A 41 -6.05 16.66 1.39
N ALA A 42 -4.76 16.70 1.12
CA ALA A 42 -4.04 15.54 0.60
C ALA A 42 -4.30 14.41 1.58
N ALA A 43 -4.87 13.30 1.10
CA ALA A 43 -5.01 12.12 1.94
C ALA A 43 -3.63 11.83 2.53
N PRO A 44 -3.53 11.53 3.84
CA PRO A 44 -2.24 11.30 4.48
C PRO A 44 -1.46 10.29 3.64
N SER A 45 -0.20 10.60 3.33
CA SER A 45 0.66 9.73 2.54
C SER A 45 0.83 8.42 3.30
N ARG A 46 0.28 7.33 2.76
CA ARG A 46 0.38 6.00 3.37
C ARG A 46 1.84 5.57 3.39
N THR A 47 2.30 5.12 4.54
CA THR A 47 3.63 4.56 4.73
C THR A 47 3.59 3.04 4.50
N PRO A 48 4.73 2.38 4.22
CA PRO A 48 4.80 0.91 4.21
C PRO A 48 4.34 0.28 5.53
N ALA A 49 4.54 0.97 6.66
CA ALA A 49 4.08 0.54 7.98
C ALA A 49 2.56 0.45 8.07
N ASP A 50 1.82 1.36 7.45
CA ASP A 50 0.35 1.34 7.46
C ASP A 50 -0.20 0.09 6.78
N GLY A 51 0.41 -0.34 5.68
CA GLY A 51 0.04 -1.57 4.98
C GLY A 51 0.35 -2.84 5.81
N ALA A 52 1.48 -2.85 6.52
CA ALA A 52 1.87 -3.96 7.39
C ALA A 52 0.91 -4.07 8.60
N LEU A 53 0.60 -2.96 9.26
CA LEU A 53 -0.36 -2.93 10.36
C LEU A 53 -1.76 -3.32 9.90
N GLN A 54 -2.17 -2.89 8.71
CA GLN A 54 -3.47 -3.22 8.14
C GLN A 54 -3.63 -4.71 7.91
N ILE A 55 -2.65 -5.39 7.31
CA ILE A 55 -2.72 -6.84 7.12
C ILE A 55 -2.69 -7.59 8.44
N LEU A 56 -1.91 -7.11 9.42
CA LEU A 56 -1.87 -7.69 10.76
C LEU A 56 -3.22 -7.55 11.48
N THR A 57 -3.88 -6.39 11.38
CA THR A 57 -5.23 -6.15 11.91
C THR A 57 -6.26 -7.09 11.27
N ILE A 58 -6.18 -7.29 9.95
CA ILE A 58 -7.08 -8.21 9.24
C ILE A 58 -6.89 -9.65 9.74
N LEU A 59 -5.64 -10.13 9.85
CA LEU A 59 -5.35 -11.48 10.32
C LEU A 59 -5.73 -11.66 11.81
N GLN A 60 -5.54 -10.65 12.64
CA GLN A 60 -5.99 -10.68 14.02
C GLN A 60 -7.51 -10.76 14.12
N ARG A 61 -8.23 -9.93 13.38
CA ARG A 61 -9.71 -9.90 13.38
C ARG A 61 -10.32 -11.22 12.90
N ASP A 62 -9.76 -11.78 11.83
CA ASP A 62 -10.36 -12.91 11.12
C ASP A 62 -9.91 -14.28 11.67
N SER A 63 -8.72 -14.36 12.26
CA SER A 63 -8.11 -15.60 12.68
C SER A 63 -7.45 -15.56 14.07
N ARG A 64 -7.45 -14.40 14.73
CA ARG A 64 -6.77 -14.20 16.03
C ARG A 64 -5.27 -14.58 15.99
N LEU A 65 -4.63 -14.36 14.85
CA LEU A 65 -3.23 -14.74 14.64
C LEU A 65 -2.29 -14.14 15.67
N VAL A 66 -2.47 -12.87 16.04
CA VAL A 66 -1.59 -12.20 17.01
C VAL A 66 -1.76 -12.79 18.39
N ASP A 67 -2.99 -13.09 18.80
CA ASP A 67 -3.25 -13.74 20.10
C ASP A 67 -2.54 -15.09 20.17
N PHE A 68 -2.67 -15.92 19.13
CA PHE A 68 -2.00 -17.21 19.07
C PHE A 68 -0.47 -17.08 19.13
N LEU A 69 0.11 -16.11 18.42
CA LEU A 69 1.57 -15.91 18.41
C LEU A 69 2.10 -15.36 19.74
N MET A 70 1.28 -14.65 20.51
CA MET A 70 1.65 -14.09 21.81
C MET A 70 1.33 -15.01 22.98
N GLU A 71 0.60 -16.10 22.73
CA GLU A 71 0.26 -17.13 23.73
C GLU A 71 1.50 -17.96 24.09
N ASP A 72 1.68 -18.28 25.36
CA ASP A 72 2.68 -19.27 25.80
C ASP A 72 2.14 -20.70 25.61
N ILE A 73 2.52 -21.32 24.53
CA ILE A 73 2.08 -22.67 24.15
C ILE A 73 2.88 -23.81 24.79
N ALA A 74 3.90 -23.52 25.62
CA ALA A 74 4.78 -24.54 26.18
C ALA A 74 4.08 -25.52 27.11
N SER A 75 2.94 -25.13 27.69
CA SER A 75 2.14 -25.96 28.59
C SER A 75 1.12 -26.87 27.89
N TYR A 76 0.88 -26.67 26.58
CA TYR A 76 -0.11 -27.44 25.83
C TYR A 76 0.52 -28.67 25.20
N SER A 77 -0.30 -29.73 25.02
CA SER A 77 0.13 -30.93 24.31
C SER A 77 0.23 -30.69 22.79
N ASP A 78 1.05 -31.50 22.10
CA ASP A 78 1.18 -31.45 20.64
C ASP A 78 -0.15 -31.61 19.91
N ASP A 79 -1.06 -32.44 20.45
CA ASP A 79 -2.40 -32.63 19.87
C ASP A 79 -3.26 -31.35 19.96
N GLN A 80 -3.19 -30.64 21.09
CA GLN A 80 -3.91 -29.39 21.29
C GLN A 80 -3.36 -28.30 20.37
N VAL A 81 -2.03 -28.15 20.33
CA VAL A 81 -1.37 -27.21 19.43
C VAL A 81 -1.65 -27.57 17.97
N GLY A 82 -1.58 -28.86 17.62
CA GLY A 82 -1.88 -29.34 16.27
C GLY A 82 -3.32 -29.05 15.82
N ALA A 83 -4.31 -29.17 16.71
CA ALA A 83 -5.69 -28.83 16.42
C ALA A 83 -5.87 -27.33 16.19
N ALA A 84 -5.33 -26.49 17.08
CA ALA A 84 -5.38 -25.02 16.98
C ALA A 84 -4.68 -24.51 15.70
N VAL A 85 -3.52 -25.07 15.36
CA VAL A 85 -2.76 -24.68 14.14
C VAL A 85 -3.54 -25.01 12.87
N ARG A 86 -4.27 -26.13 12.80
CA ARG A 86 -5.09 -26.44 11.60
C ARG A 86 -6.21 -25.44 11.41
N GLU A 87 -6.90 -25.09 12.47
CA GLU A 87 -7.97 -24.08 12.41
C GLU A 87 -7.40 -22.71 12.02
N LEU A 88 -6.34 -22.27 12.68
CA LEU A 88 -5.65 -21.02 12.38
C LEU A 88 -5.16 -20.96 10.93
N HIS A 89 -4.58 -22.06 10.43
CA HIS A 89 -4.12 -22.16 9.04
C HIS A 89 -5.26 -21.90 8.06
N ASP A 90 -6.41 -22.53 8.23
CA ASP A 90 -7.54 -22.37 7.32
C ASP A 90 -8.11 -20.95 7.38
N GLN A 91 -8.28 -20.40 8.58
CA GLN A 91 -8.75 -19.02 8.77
C GLN A 91 -7.78 -17.99 8.19
N CYS A 92 -6.47 -18.12 8.44
CA CYS A 92 -5.45 -17.22 7.87
C CYS A 92 -5.41 -17.31 6.36
N ARG A 93 -5.45 -18.53 5.79
CA ARG A 93 -5.43 -18.74 4.34
C ARG A 93 -6.64 -18.07 3.68
N ASP A 94 -7.83 -18.26 4.24
CA ASP A 94 -9.06 -17.69 3.69
C ASP A 94 -9.09 -16.16 3.84
N SER A 95 -8.57 -15.63 4.94
CA SER A 95 -8.42 -14.19 5.14
C SER A 95 -7.45 -13.58 4.12
N ILE A 96 -6.28 -14.17 3.93
CA ILE A 96 -5.32 -13.72 2.93
C ILE A 96 -5.93 -13.78 1.53
N ALA A 97 -6.59 -14.89 1.16
CA ALA A 97 -7.14 -15.09 -0.18
C ALA A 97 -8.23 -14.06 -0.55
N ARG A 98 -8.95 -13.52 0.43
CA ARG A 98 -9.93 -12.44 0.22
C ARG A 98 -9.28 -11.12 -0.19
N HIS A 99 -8.08 -10.85 0.26
CA HIS A 99 -7.41 -9.56 0.10
C HIS A 99 -6.20 -9.59 -0.83
N VAL A 100 -5.55 -10.74 -0.95
CA VAL A 100 -4.30 -10.88 -1.71
C VAL A 100 -4.37 -12.10 -2.62
N THR A 101 -4.27 -11.87 -3.92
CA THR A 101 -4.13 -12.96 -4.88
C THR A 101 -2.65 -13.33 -5.01
N LEU A 102 -2.28 -14.48 -4.43
CA LEU A 102 -0.93 -15.01 -4.52
C LEU A 102 -0.79 -15.96 -5.72
N GLN A 103 0.31 -15.82 -6.45
CA GLN A 103 0.68 -16.69 -7.56
C GLN A 103 2.14 -17.14 -7.42
N PRO A 104 2.51 -18.32 -7.92
CA PRO A 104 3.90 -18.73 -7.95
C PRO A 104 4.71 -17.81 -8.88
N VAL A 105 5.96 -17.51 -8.52
CA VAL A 105 6.90 -16.78 -9.38
C VAL A 105 7.34 -17.66 -10.55
N ILE A 106 7.56 -18.94 -10.30
CA ILE A 106 7.83 -19.96 -11.31
C ILE A 106 6.74 -21.02 -11.24
N ASP A 107 6.00 -21.17 -12.31
CA ASP A 107 5.04 -22.27 -12.46
C ASP A 107 5.79 -23.54 -12.85
N GLY A 108 5.95 -24.45 -11.88
CA GLY A 108 6.72 -25.69 -12.05
C GLY A 108 6.60 -26.59 -10.83
N VAL A 109 7.17 -27.79 -10.95
CA VAL A 109 7.23 -28.77 -9.84
C VAL A 109 8.55 -28.64 -9.12
N GLU A 110 8.54 -28.46 -7.80
CA GLU A 110 9.75 -28.43 -6.99
C GLU A 110 10.51 -29.76 -7.12
N GLY A 111 11.84 -29.68 -7.21
CA GLY A 111 12.71 -30.81 -7.50
C GLY A 111 13.00 -31.03 -9.00
N THR A 112 12.29 -30.34 -9.91
CA THR A 112 12.51 -30.47 -11.36
C THR A 112 13.31 -29.30 -11.94
N PRO A 113 13.92 -29.46 -13.15
CA PRO A 113 14.59 -28.37 -13.84
C PRO A 113 13.61 -27.23 -14.19
N ALA A 114 14.01 -25.98 -13.94
CA ALA A 114 13.27 -24.80 -14.29
C ALA A 114 14.19 -23.71 -14.85
N LYS A 115 13.64 -22.85 -15.71
CA LYS A 115 14.32 -21.67 -16.23
C LYS A 115 14.01 -20.47 -15.34
N ALA A 116 15.02 -19.62 -15.12
CA ALA A 116 14.80 -18.35 -14.47
C ALA A 116 13.96 -17.43 -15.39
N PRO A 117 12.90 -16.77 -14.89
CA PRO A 117 12.17 -15.80 -15.67
C PRO A 117 13.08 -14.64 -16.06
N SER A 118 12.98 -14.18 -17.30
CA SER A 118 13.68 -13.00 -17.81
C SER A 118 12.98 -11.72 -17.34
N GLY A 119 13.75 -10.72 -16.95
CA GLY A 119 13.25 -9.34 -16.77
C GLY A 119 13.30 -8.79 -15.34
N ASP A 120 13.29 -9.61 -14.30
CA ASP A 120 13.41 -9.15 -12.91
C ASP A 120 14.51 -9.93 -12.18
N PRO A 121 15.69 -9.32 -11.94
CA PRO A 121 16.80 -9.97 -11.27
C PRO A 121 16.49 -10.35 -9.81
N HIS A 122 15.46 -9.73 -9.21
CA HIS A 122 15.06 -10.02 -7.83
C HIS A 122 14.00 -11.14 -7.74
N ALA A 123 13.45 -11.58 -8.88
CA ALA A 123 12.43 -12.62 -8.90
C ALA A 123 12.98 -14.00 -8.55
N VAL A 124 14.29 -14.25 -8.76
CA VAL A 124 14.94 -15.54 -8.52
C VAL A 124 16.24 -15.34 -7.76
N ARG A 125 16.46 -16.17 -6.75
CA ARG A 125 17.74 -16.27 -6.05
C ARG A 125 18.37 -17.63 -6.34
N PHE A 126 19.53 -17.65 -6.98
CA PHE A 126 20.32 -18.86 -7.14
C PHE A 126 21.01 -19.24 -5.82
N ILE A 127 21.02 -20.51 -5.51
CA ILE A 127 21.63 -21.08 -4.29
C ILE A 127 22.58 -22.21 -4.67
N GLY A 128 23.53 -22.54 -3.79
CA GLY A 128 24.56 -23.55 -4.04
C GLY A 128 25.82 -22.98 -4.71
N ASN A 129 26.48 -23.77 -5.54
CA ASN A 129 27.68 -23.31 -6.24
C ASN A 129 27.33 -22.46 -7.47
N VAL A 130 27.05 -21.16 -7.21
CA VAL A 130 26.66 -20.22 -8.25
C VAL A 130 27.88 -19.65 -8.94
N PRO A 131 28.06 -19.84 -10.27
CA PRO A 131 29.18 -19.26 -11.01
C PRO A 131 29.09 -17.74 -11.07
N ALA A 132 30.20 -17.06 -11.42
CA ALA A 132 30.25 -15.59 -11.52
C ALA A 132 29.21 -15.03 -12.52
N THR A 133 28.90 -15.79 -13.59
CA THR A 133 27.77 -15.48 -14.49
C THR A 133 26.63 -16.41 -14.11
N PRO A 134 25.50 -15.85 -13.60
CA PRO A 134 24.37 -16.66 -13.20
C PRO A 134 23.82 -17.49 -14.37
N PRO A 135 23.49 -18.79 -14.16
CA PRO A 135 22.94 -19.66 -15.19
C PRO A 135 21.51 -19.23 -15.55
N SER A 136 21.03 -19.64 -16.73
CA SER A 136 19.66 -19.36 -17.18
C SER A 136 18.59 -20.19 -16.46
N GLY A 137 18.98 -21.13 -15.59
CA GLY A 137 18.08 -22.00 -14.83
C GLY A 137 18.83 -23.00 -13.98
N GLY A 138 18.09 -23.87 -13.31
CA GLY A 138 18.57 -24.91 -12.41
C GLY A 138 17.45 -25.76 -11.86
N THR A 139 17.68 -26.53 -10.80
CA THR A 139 16.64 -27.31 -10.13
C THR A 139 15.80 -26.37 -9.25
N LEU A 140 14.49 -26.31 -9.49
CA LEU A 140 13.56 -25.53 -8.70
C LEU A 140 13.46 -26.08 -7.27
N ARG A 141 13.87 -25.32 -6.29
CA ARG A 141 13.76 -25.69 -4.86
C ARG A 141 12.56 -25.12 -4.17
N HIS A 142 12.12 -23.91 -4.62
CA HIS A 142 10.94 -23.23 -4.14
C HIS A 142 10.37 -22.36 -5.24
N LYS A 143 9.06 -22.45 -5.46
CA LYS A 143 8.36 -21.71 -6.54
C LYS A 143 8.40 -20.20 -6.38
N GLY A 144 8.59 -19.73 -5.15
CA GLY A 144 8.38 -18.32 -4.79
C GLY A 144 6.91 -17.91 -4.86
N TRP A 145 6.61 -16.75 -4.29
CA TRP A 145 5.28 -16.17 -4.29
C TRP A 145 5.30 -14.73 -4.77
N ARG A 146 4.34 -14.38 -5.60
CA ARG A 146 4.08 -13.02 -6.06
C ARG A 146 2.66 -12.63 -5.72
N ALA A 147 2.47 -11.45 -5.12
CA ALA A 147 1.16 -10.84 -4.99
C ALA A 147 0.75 -10.27 -6.35
N ALA A 148 -0.13 -10.99 -7.07
CA ALA A 148 -0.65 -10.56 -8.37
C ALA A 148 -1.69 -9.44 -8.22
N LYS A 149 -2.47 -9.47 -7.13
CA LYS A 149 -3.43 -8.42 -6.77
C LYS A 149 -3.43 -8.25 -5.26
N VAL A 150 -3.50 -6.99 -4.82
CA VAL A 150 -3.70 -6.61 -3.42
C VAL A 150 -4.91 -5.70 -3.36
N ASP A 151 -5.91 -6.08 -2.57
CA ASP A 151 -7.17 -5.36 -2.40
C ASP A 151 -7.51 -5.25 -0.91
N LEU A 152 -6.82 -4.34 -0.25
CA LEU A 152 -7.03 -4.08 1.17
C LEU A 152 -8.14 -3.05 1.35
N PRO A 153 -9.01 -3.19 2.37
CA PRO A 153 -10.03 -2.20 2.70
C PRO A 153 -9.39 -0.84 2.99
N ALA A 154 -10.13 0.24 2.78
CA ALA A 154 -9.63 1.56 3.14
C ALA A 154 -9.48 1.66 4.67
N LEU A 155 -8.33 2.16 5.13
CA LEU A 155 -8.17 2.53 6.54
C LEU A 155 -9.13 3.70 6.86
N ALA A 156 -9.89 3.58 7.93
CA ALA A 156 -10.74 4.66 8.40
C ALA A 156 -9.85 5.83 8.89
N ALA A 157 -10.17 7.06 8.46
CA ALA A 157 -9.35 8.23 8.75
C ALA A 157 -9.31 8.63 10.25
N LYS A 158 -10.10 7.97 11.09
CA LYS A 158 -10.23 8.24 12.52
C LYS A 158 -9.61 7.19 13.43
N ASP A 159 -9.21 6.03 12.88
CA ASP A 159 -8.70 4.93 13.68
C ASP A 159 -7.19 5.11 13.88
N ASP A 160 -6.73 4.87 15.09
CA ASP A 160 -5.31 4.74 15.37
C ASP A 160 -4.81 3.43 14.73
N ALA A 161 -4.11 3.56 13.62
CA ALA A 161 -3.61 2.42 12.85
C ALA A 161 -2.64 1.52 13.65
N THR A 162 -2.16 1.99 14.81
CA THR A 162 -1.28 1.19 15.70
C THR A 162 -2.04 0.22 16.56
N ILE A 163 -3.36 0.37 16.72
CA ILE A 163 -4.21 -0.56 17.46
C ILE A 163 -4.62 -1.70 16.54
N VAL A 164 -3.94 -2.83 16.67
CA VAL A 164 -4.21 -4.05 15.88
C VAL A 164 -5.52 -4.72 16.33
N ALA A 165 -5.80 -4.72 17.62
CA ALA A 165 -7.08 -5.13 18.21
C ALA A 165 -7.36 -4.28 19.45
N PRO A 166 -8.60 -3.79 19.63
CA PRO A 166 -8.96 -3.06 20.84
C PRO A 166 -9.01 -4.01 22.04
N ALA A 167 -8.73 -3.48 23.23
CA ALA A 167 -9.02 -4.20 24.46
C ALA A 167 -10.54 -4.29 24.67
N GLU A 168 -11.02 -5.43 25.14
CA GLU A 168 -12.43 -5.69 25.45
C GLU A 168 -12.63 -5.66 26.97
N ILE A 169 -13.63 -4.91 27.46
CA ILE A 169 -14.00 -4.84 28.88
C ILE A 169 -15.48 -5.16 28.98
N GLU A 170 -15.78 -6.23 29.70
CA GLU A 170 -17.16 -6.58 30.02
C GLU A 170 -17.66 -5.75 31.21
N ILE A 171 -18.87 -5.21 31.11
CA ILE A 171 -19.54 -4.42 32.14
C ILE A 171 -20.70 -5.29 32.65
N GLU A 172 -20.70 -5.60 33.94
CA GLU A 172 -21.76 -6.32 34.63
C GLU A 172 -22.99 -5.44 34.93
#